data_34cc11a42ed45875a79579f95da2704e
#
_entry.id   34cc11a42ed45875a79579f95da2704e
#
_cell.length_a   1.000
_cell.length_b   1.000
_cell.length_c   1.000
_cell.angle_alpha   90.00
_cell.angle_beta   90.00
_cell.angle_gamma   90.00
#
_symmetry.space_group_name_H-M   'P 1'
#
loop_
_entity.id
_entity.type
_entity.pdbx_description
1 polymer ?
#
loop_
_entity_poly.entity_id
_entity_poly.type
_entity_poly.pdbx_seq_one_letter_code
_entity_poly.pdbx_strand_id
1 'polypeptide(L)' 'YEPSIGLHPLDVRVLLGVFQALLDRGATVVVIEHDLDVIRSADYVIDMGPGGGDAGGRIVAVGTPEEIRQDPGSITGRYL' A
#
# COMPACT_ATOMS: atom_id res chain seq x y z
N TYR A 1 5.81 -0.03 -8.16
CA TYR A 1 5.26 1.03 -8.99
C TYR A 1 3.93 1.52 -8.43
N GLU A 2 3.42 2.61 -8.96
CA GLU A 2 2.24 3.29 -8.43
C GLU A 2 1.08 3.19 -9.43
N PRO A 3 0.41 2.03 -9.49
CA PRO A 3 -0.58 1.77 -10.54
C PRO A 3 -1.87 2.58 -10.43
N SER A 4 -2.14 3.19 -9.28
CA SER A 4 -3.38 3.95 -9.08
C SER A 4 -3.25 5.43 -9.43
N ILE A 5 -2.07 5.93 -9.78
CA ILE A 5 -1.88 7.36 -10.10
C ILE A 5 -2.80 7.75 -11.27
N GLY A 6 -3.62 8.76 -11.03
CA GLY A 6 -4.55 9.27 -12.04
C GLY A 6 -5.80 8.42 -12.25
N LEU A 7 -5.97 7.31 -11.55
CA LEU A 7 -7.15 6.47 -11.68
C LEU A 7 -8.34 7.01 -10.90
N HIS A 8 -9.52 6.87 -11.48
CA HIS A 8 -10.77 7.10 -10.79
C HIS A 8 -11.00 5.96 -9.76
N PRO A 9 -11.76 6.19 -8.64
CA PRO A 9 -12.03 5.14 -7.66
C PRO A 9 -12.61 3.84 -8.23
N LEU A 10 -13.41 3.91 -9.28
CA LEU A 10 -13.93 2.71 -9.94
C LEU A 10 -12.82 1.93 -10.65
N ASP A 11 -11.84 2.64 -11.21
CA ASP A 11 -10.70 2.00 -11.87
C ASP A 11 -9.80 1.32 -10.85
N VAL A 12 -9.70 1.86 -9.64
CA VAL A 12 -8.97 1.23 -8.54
C VAL A 12 -9.60 -0.12 -8.19
N ARG A 13 -10.93 -0.24 -8.21
CA ARG A 13 -11.60 -1.53 -7.97
C ARG A 13 -11.24 -2.56 -9.04
N VAL A 14 -11.17 -2.14 -10.30
CA VAL A 14 -10.75 -3.01 -11.40
C VAL A 14 -9.30 -3.46 -11.19
N LEU A 15 -8.44 -2.52 -10.81
CA LEU A 15 -7.02 -2.81 -10.54
C LEU A 15 -6.88 -3.84 -9.40
N LEU A 16 -7.63 -3.68 -8.32
CA LEU A 16 -7.62 -4.63 -7.21
C LEU A 16 -8.07 -6.01 -7.65
N GLY A 17 -9.06 -6.08 -8.56
CA GLY A 17 -9.49 -7.35 -9.17
C GLY A 17 -8.37 -8.03 -9.96
N VAL A 18 -7.57 -7.26 -10.70
CA VAL A 18 -6.41 -7.78 -11.41
C VAL A 18 -5.37 -8.34 -10.44
N PHE A 19 -5.09 -7.63 -9.36
CA PHE A 19 -4.16 -8.10 -8.34
C PHE A 19 -4.65 -9.41 -7.72
N GLN A 20 -5.94 -9.50 -7.39
CA GLN A 20 -6.51 -10.71 -6.82
C GLN A 20 -6.40 -11.90 -7.78
N ALA A 21 -6.63 -11.67 -9.07
CA ALA A 21 -6.49 -12.72 -10.07
C ALA A 21 -5.06 -13.25 -10.15
N LEU A 22 -4.07 -12.35 -10.03
CA LEU A 22 -2.66 -12.74 -10.02
C LEU A 22 -2.32 -13.56 -8.76
N LEU A 23 -2.81 -13.11 -7.60
CA LEU A 23 -2.61 -13.81 -6.34
C LEU A 23 -3.23 -15.22 -6.38
N ASP A 24 -4.42 -15.34 -6.95
CA ASP A 24 -5.11 -16.63 -7.08
C ASP A 24 -4.33 -17.63 -7.95
N ARG A 25 -3.47 -17.11 -8.83
CA ARG A 25 -2.57 -17.92 -9.66
C ARG A 25 -1.24 -18.24 -8.96
N GLY A 26 -1.07 -17.82 -7.72
CA GLY A 26 0.15 -18.07 -6.96
C GLY A 26 1.24 -17.01 -7.12
N ALA A 27 0.94 -15.89 -7.77
CA ALA A 27 1.89 -14.81 -7.91
C ALA A 27 2.02 -14.01 -6.62
N THR A 28 3.17 -13.39 -6.42
CA THR A 28 3.38 -12.38 -5.39
C THR A 28 3.29 -11.00 -6.06
N VAL A 29 2.50 -10.11 -5.50
CA VAL A 29 2.29 -8.77 -6.06
C VAL A 29 2.87 -7.75 -5.08
N VAL A 30 3.82 -6.95 -5.55
CA VAL A 30 4.43 -5.86 -4.78
C VAL A 30 4.16 -4.56 -5.53
N VAL A 31 3.56 -3.60 -4.84
CA VAL A 31 3.25 -2.30 -5.45
C VAL A 31 3.75 -1.17 -4.55
N ILE A 32 4.09 -0.05 -5.18
CA ILE A 32 4.36 1.21 -4.49
C ILE A 32 3.09 2.04 -4.66
N GLU A 33 2.47 2.45 -3.56
CA GLU A 33 1.17 3.10 -3.62
C GLU A 33 0.97 4.15 -2.54
N HIS A 34 0.12 5.12 -2.85
CA HIS A 34 -0.35 6.12 -1.91
C HIS A 34 -1.88 6.09 -1.78
N ASP A 35 -2.57 5.36 -2.66
CA ASP A 35 -4.02 5.22 -2.59
C ASP A 35 -4.41 4.37 -1.39
N LEU A 36 -5.23 4.94 -0.51
CA LEU A 36 -5.60 4.29 0.74
C LEU A 36 -6.42 3.02 0.53
N ASP A 37 -7.24 2.98 -0.51
CA ASP A 37 -8.05 1.79 -0.79
C ASP A 37 -7.17 0.62 -1.23
N VAL A 38 -6.12 0.89 -2.00
CA VAL A 38 -5.15 -0.13 -2.38
C VAL A 38 -4.38 -0.61 -1.14
N ILE A 39 -3.93 0.31 -0.30
CA ILE A 39 -3.19 -0.02 0.92
C ILE A 39 -4.06 -0.87 1.86
N ARG A 40 -5.34 -0.48 2.06
CA ARG A 40 -6.26 -1.25 2.90
C ARG A 40 -6.49 -2.66 2.40
N SER A 41 -6.34 -2.88 1.10
CA SER A 41 -6.56 -4.20 0.48
C SER A 41 -5.32 -5.08 0.49
N ALA A 42 -4.19 -4.56 0.92
CA ALA A 42 -2.94 -5.32 0.97
C ALA A 42 -2.96 -6.36 2.09
N ASP A 43 -2.22 -7.42 1.92
CA ASP A 43 -1.99 -8.41 2.97
C ASP A 43 -0.90 -7.96 3.93
N TYR A 44 0.05 -7.17 3.41
CA TYR A 44 1.19 -6.69 4.18
C TYR A 44 1.61 -5.32 3.66
N VAL A 45 1.93 -4.43 4.57
CA VAL A 45 2.30 -3.05 4.25
C VAL A 45 3.70 -2.76 4.81
N ILE A 46 4.53 -2.14 3.98
CA ILE A 46 5.82 -1.61 4.41
C ILE A 46 5.72 -0.09 4.27
N ASP A 47 5.63 0.59 5.41
CA ASP A 47 5.51 2.05 5.44
C ASP A 47 6.89 2.68 5.51
N MET A 48 7.20 3.46 4.50
CA MET A 48 8.49 4.15 4.39
C MET A 48 8.39 5.54 5.01
N GLY A 49 9.46 5.96 5.66
CA GLY A 49 9.52 7.26 6.30
C GLY A 49 9.39 8.42 5.32
N PRO A 50 9.12 9.62 5.83
CA PRO A 50 8.95 10.80 5.00
C PRO A 50 10.22 11.16 4.26
N GLY A 51 10.05 11.84 3.11
CA GLY A 51 11.14 12.23 2.24
C GLY A 51 11.56 11.11 1.31
N GLY A 52 12.29 11.48 0.28
CA GLY A 52 12.83 10.54 -0.69
C GLY A 52 14.36 10.60 -0.72
N GLY A 53 14.97 9.76 -1.53
CA GLY A 53 16.41 9.74 -1.70
C GLY A 53 17.15 9.36 -0.42
N ASP A 54 18.35 9.93 -0.26
CA ASP A 54 19.24 9.57 0.83
C ASP A 54 18.74 9.98 2.21
N ALA A 55 17.91 11.01 2.29
CA ALA A 55 17.36 11.51 3.55
C ALA A 55 16.11 10.77 3.98
N GLY A 56 15.47 10.04 3.07
CA GLY A 56 14.27 9.25 3.33
C GLY A 56 14.58 7.77 3.22
N GLY A 57 13.55 6.98 3.01
CA GLY A 57 13.71 5.56 2.74
C GLY A 57 13.92 4.68 3.96
N ARG A 58 13.63 5.19 5.14
CA ARG A 58 13.59 4.36 6.35
C ARG A 58 12.26 3.65 6.43
N ILE A 59 12.29 2.39 6.83
CA ILE A 59 11.08 1.67 7.21
C ILE A 59 10.66 2.17 8.58
N VAL A 60 9.46 2.75 8.68
CA VAL A 60 8.92 3.25 9.95
C VAL A 60 7.91 2.31 10.57
N ALA A 61 7.26 1.49 9.78
CA ALA A 61 6.30 0.50 10.25
C ALA A 61 6.13 -0.62 9.23
N VAL A 62 5.88 -1.82 9.68
CA VAL A 62 5.55 -2.96 8.83
C VAL A 62 4.45 -3.78 9.49
N GLY A 63 3.62 -4.42 8.68
CA GLY A 63 2.57 -5.29 9.17
C GLY A 63 1.36 -5.31 8.26
N THR A 64 0.29 -5.91 8.74
CA THR A 64 -1.00 -5.85 8.06
C THR A 64 -1.53 -4.42 8.10
N PRO A 65 -2.49 -4.05 7.22
CA PRO A 65 -3.10 -2.73 7.29
C PRO A 65 -3.65 -2.39 8.68
N GLU A 66 -4.20 -3.37 9.38
CA GLU A 66 -4.71 -3.17 10.74
C GLU A 66 -3.59 -2.83 11.72
N GLU A 67 -2.46 -3.52 11.62
CA GLU A 67 -1.30 -3.25 12.47
C GLU A 67 -0.71 -1.87 12.18
N ILE A 68 -0.66 -1.48 10.90
CA ILE A 68 -0.19 -0.15 10.51
C ILE A 68 -1.11 0.94 11.05
N ARG A 69 -2.42 0.71 11.01
CA ARG A 69 -3.41 1.65 11.55
C ARG A 69 -3.21 1.91 13.04
N GLN A 70 -2.77 0.92 13.78
CA GLN A 70 -2.54 1.01 15.22
C GLN A 70 -1.16 1.52 15.59
N ASP A 71 -0.25 1.65 14.62
CA ASP A 71 1.12 2.07 14.89
C ASP A 71 1.21 3.59 14.98
N PRO A 72 1.56 4.15 16.14
CA PRO A 72 1.64 5.61 16.31
C PRO A 72 2.76 6.24 15.49
N GLY A 73 3.73 5.47 15.04
CA GLY A 73 4.82 5.95 14.17
C GLY A 73 4.46 6.07 12.71
N SER A 74 3.31 5.53 12.30
CA SER A 74 2.89 5.55 10.91
C SER A 74 1.94 6.72 10.63
N ILE A 75 2.38 7.66 9.79
CA ILE A 75 1.51 8.74 9.31
C ILE A 75 0.41 8.15 8.42
N THR A 76 0.76 7.22 7.54
CA THR A 76 -0.21 6.53 6.69
C THR A 76 -1.27 5.82 7.52
N GLY A 77 -0.89 5.20 8.62
CA GLY A 77 -1.81 4.49 9.50
C GLY A 77 -2.92 5.37 10.07
N ARG A 78 -2.69 6.66 10.20
CA ARG A 78 -3.70 7.60 10.70
C ARG A 78 -4.88 7.75 9.74
N TYR A 79 -4.70 7.39 8.48
CA TYR A 79 -5.71 7.53 7.42
C TYR A 79 -6.33 6.19 7.02
N LEU A 80 -5.85 5.10 7.55
CA LEU A 80 -6.40 3.77 7.27
C LEU A 80 -7.63 3.41 8.19
#